data_bb463210c75b4c2c256386bacc21f162
#
_entry.id   bb463210c75b4c2c256386bacc21f162
#
_cell.length_a   1.000
_cell.length_b   1.000
_cell.length_c   1.000
_cell.angle_alpha   90.00
_cell.angle_beta   90.00
_cell.angle_gamma   90.00
#
_symmetry.space_group_name_H-M   'P 1'
#
loop_
_entity.id
_entity.type
_entity.pdbx_description
1 polymer ?
#
loop_
_entity_poly.entity_id
_entity_poly.type
_entity_poly.pdbx_seq_one_letter_code
_entity_poly.pdbx_strand_id
1 'polypeptide(L)'
;MDPIVVLGSGLAGYSAIRELRKLDRDLPVTLLSRDGGDYYSKPMLSNALAQRKDAAGLVLAPAAEMAEQLGIELRAHCEVSSIDATSKCLQTAQGELRYSRLVLALGADAIRIPLQGDAADCVMSVNDHGDYARFRAALHGKKRIAIMGGGLIGCEFANDLASAGHAVAVIDPGPYPIASLMPEQAGSKLLVPLAALGVDWYFNTSVGSVDAAASGYTLTLANGVSLHADLVLSAVGLRPRIALAKSAGLAANRGVAVDALLRSSDPDIYALGDCAEIEGRVLPFVLPIMHAVRALARTLAGEETQSVFPAMPVVVKTPAHPVAVLPVARDAAGGWQTLASGDGVKMAFADEAGRMSGFVLTGQYAGERNEMTKRVGMPLAD
;
A
#
# COMPACT_ATOMS: atom_id res chain seq x y z
N MET A 1 -31.56 -4.50 16.20
CA MET A 1 -31.11 -4.34 14.76
C MET A 1 -29.70 -4.89 14.68
N ASP A 2 -29.44 -5.77 13.71
CA ASP A 2 -28.09 -6.31 13.53
C ASP A 2 -27.14 -5.16 13.12
N PRO A 3 -25.88 -5.15 13.59
CA PRO A 3 -24.94 -4.06 13.30
C PRO A 3 -24.46 -4.06 11.85
N ILE A 4 -23.92 -2.93 11.40
CA ILE A 4 -22.98 -2.91 10.27
C ILE A 4 -21.67 -3.49 10.79
N VAL A 5 -21.18 -4.54 10.14
CA VAL A 5 -19.90 -5.15 10.53
C VAL A 5 -18.81 -4.72 9.56
N VAL A 6 -17.68 -4.25 10.08
CA VAL A 6 -16.49 -3.88 9.31
C VAL A 6 -15.36 -4.86 9.63
N LEU A 7 -14.82 -5.53 8.62
CA LEU A 7 -13.70 -6.46 8.78
C LEU A 7 -12.38 -5.77 8.43
N GLY A 8 -11.60 -5.42 9.44
CA GLY A 8 -10.27 -4.84 9.32
C GLY A 8 -10.16 -3.45 9.92
N SER A 9 -9.23 -3.29 10.85
CA SER A 9 -8.91 -2.06 11.61
C SER A 9 -7.86 -1.16 10.92
N GLY A 10 -7.58 -1.41 9.64
CA GLY A 10 -6.66 -0.59 8.86
C GLY A 10 -7.23 0.78 8.48
N LEU A 11 -6.48 1.53 7.67
CA LEU A 11 -6.88 2.86 7.17
C LEU A 11 -8.30 2.86 6.58
N ALA A 12 -8.63 1.87 5.76
CA ALA A 12 -9.92 1.77 5.08
C ALA A 12 -11.07 1.58 6.09
N GLY A 13 -10.96 0.62 7.01
CA GLY A 13 -12.01 0.30 7.98
C GLY A 13 -12.28 1.45 8.94
N TYR A 14 -11.27 1.96 9.62
CA TYR A 14 -11.46 3.11 10.53
C TYR A 14 -11.93 4.37 9.81
N SER A 15 -11.43 4.64 8.60
CA SER A 15 -11.88 5.82 7.85
C SER A 15 -13.33 5.69 7.39
N ALA A 16 -13.79 4.50 7.00
CA ALA A 16 -15.19 4.26 6.65
C ALA A 16 -16.11 4.54 7.85
N ILE A 17 -15.74 4.03 9.03
CA ILE A 17 -16.51 4.27 10.26
C ILE A 17 -16.50 5.76 10.64
N ARG A 18 -15.35 6.44 10.57
CA ARG A 18 -15.24 7.89 10.83
C ARG A 18 -16.13 8.72 9.92
N GLU A 19 -16.15 8.42 8.62
CA GLU A 19 -17.04 9.13 7.68
C GLU A 19 -18.50 8.80 7.95
N LEU A 20 -18.85 7.55 8.30
CA LEU A 20 -20.20 7.16 8.66
C LEU A 20 -20.68 7.92 9.92
N ARG A 21 -19.83 8.06 10.94
CA ARG A 21 -20.16 8.79 12.18
C ARG A 21 -20.41 10.28 12.02
N LYS A 22 -19.94 10.87 10.92
CA LYS A 22 -20.29 12.26 10.56
C LYS A 22 -21.72 12.39 10.04
N LEU A 23 -22.27 11.31 9.49
CA LEU A 23 -23.60 11.24 8.90
C LEU A 23 -24.63 10.66 9.86
N ASP A 24 -24.26 9.61 10.57
CA ASP A 24 -25.12 8.92 11.54
C ASP A 24 -24.29 8.41 12.73
N ARG A 25 -24.64 8.89 13.92
CA ARG A 25 -23.96 8.54 15.18
C ARG A 25 -24.55 7.33 15.88
N ASP A 26 -25.79 6.95 15.52
CA ASP A 26 -26.59 5.97 16.26
C ASP A 26 -26.59 4.58 15.60
N LEU A 27 -26.23 4.49 14.33
CA LEU A 27 -26.13 3.19 13.64
C LEU A 27 -25.20 2.23 14.42
N PRO A 28 -25.67 1.02 14.78
CA PRO A 28 -24.81 0.04 15.44
C PRO A 28 -23.71 -0.42 14.49
N VAL A 29 -22.46 -0.30 14.92
CA VAL A 29 -21.28 -0.72 14.15
C VAL A 29 -20.41 -1.60 15.03
N THR A 30 -20.00 -2.77 14.49
CA THR A 30 -18.99 -3.65 15.07
C THR A 30 -17.79 -3.71 14.15
N LEU A 31 -16.59 -3.43 14.67
CA LEU A 31 -15.32 -3.58 13.97
C LEU A 31 -14.62 -4.85 14.44
N LEU A 32 -14.30 -5.76 13.51
CA LEU A 32 -13.49 -6.94 13.80
C LEU A 32 -12.06 -6.74 13.31
N SER A 33 -11.09 -6.99 14.18
CA SER A 33 -9.67 -6.96 13.85
C SER A 33 -9.01 -8.30 14.20
N ARG A 34 -8.19 -8.82 13.28
CA ARG A 34 -7.38 -10.01 13.54
C ARG A 34 -6.19 -9.73 14.46
N ASP A 35 -5.80 -8.46 14.60
CA ASP A 35 -4.76 -7.97 15.50
C ASP A 35 -5.35 -7.19 16.67
N GLY A 36 -4.54 -6.42 17.39
CA GLY A 36 -4.97 -5.62 18.54
C GLY A 36 -5.96 -4.50 18.21
N GLY A 37 -6.11 -4.13 16.95
CA GLY A 37 -7.04 -3.09 16.52
C GLY A 37 -6.54 -1.65 16.74
N ASP A 38 -5.30 -1.43 17.14
CA ASP A 38 -4.75 -0.10 17.29
C ASP A 38 -4.76 0.67 15.96
N TYR A 39 -5.05 1.95 16.03
CA TYR A 39 -5.02 2.81 14.87
C TYR A 39 -3.61 3.36 14.63
N TYR A 40 -3.07 3.07 13.45
CA TYR A 40 -1.79 3.60 13.00
C TYR A 40 -1.82 3.94 11.51
N SER A 41 -0.86 4.75 11.07
CA SER A 41 -0.72 5.11 9.66
C SER A 41 0.19 4.10 8.94
N LYS A 42 -0.40 3.12 8.24
CA LYS A 42 0.36 2.13 7.44
C LYS A 42 1.39 2.76 6.49
N PRO A 43 1.10 3.89 5.79
CA PRO A 43 2.10 4.57 4.97
C PRO A 43 3.34 5.06 5.73
N MET A 44 3.29 5.18 7.06
CA MET A 44 4.45 5.61 7.87
C MET A 44 5.47 4.49 8.11
N LEU A 45 5.11 3.23 7.88
CA LEU A 45 5.99 2.08 8.14
C LEU A 45 7.31 2.14 7.36
N SER A 46 7.31 2.72 6.15
CA SER A 46 8.47 2.82 5.26
C SER A 46 9.31 4.10 5.42
N ASN A 47 9.01 4.94 6.42
CA ASN A 47 9.79 6.16 6.69
C ASN A 47 9.82 6.54 8.18
N ALA A 48 9.63 5.57 9.06
CA ALA A 48 9.58 5.78 10.49
C ALA A 48 10.97 5.72 11.16
N LEU A 49 11.92 5.02 10.53
CA LEU A 49 13.26 4.84 11.08
C LEU A 49 14.05 6.16 11.13
N ALA A 50 14.08 6.90 10.02
CA ALA A 50 14.72 8.21 9.94
C ALA A 50 14.06 9.25 10.89
N GLN A 51 12.76 9.08 11.19
CA GLN A 51 12.03 9.86 12.18
C GLN A 51 12.25 9.37 13.63
N ARG A 52 13.11 8.35 13.83
CA ARG A 52 13.41 7.74 15.13
C ARG A 52 12.18 7.18 15.85
N LYS A 53 11.15 6.76 15.11
CA LYS A 53 9.95 6.13 15.65
C LYS A 53 10.14 4.61 15.70
N ASP A 54 9.85 4.05 16.85
CA ASP A 54 9.66 2.61 17.01
C ASP A 54 8.22 2.21 16.69
N ALA A 55 7.88 0.96 16.87
CA ALA A 55 6.53 0.48 16.59
C ALA A 55 5.49 1.15 17.51
N ALA A 56 5.80 1.33 18.79
CA ALA A 56 4.88 2.00 19.73
C ALA A 56 4.63 3.46 19.33
N GLY A 57 5.66 4.18 18.87
CA GLY A 57 5.55 5.56 18.40
C GLY A 57 4.79 5.74 17.07
N LEU A 58 4.40 4.66 16.41
CA LEU A 58 3.55 4.68 15.22
C LEU A 58 2.05 4.57 15.53
N VAL A 59 1.69 4.11 16.72
CA VAL A 59 0.30 4.06 17.17
C VAL A 59 -0.21 5.48 17.38
N LEU A 60 -1.27 5.83 16.69
CA LEU A 60 -1.91 7.15 16.76
C LEU A 60 -3.01 7.18 17.81
N ALA A 61 -3.70 6.06 18.00
CA ALA A 61 -4.69 5.86 19.06
C ALA A 61 -4.83 4.36 19.38
N PRO A 62 -4.86 3.98 20.65
CA PRO A 62 -5.17 2.62 21.08
C PRO A 62 -6.58 2.18 20.63
N ALA A 63 -6.77 0.87 20.46
CA ALA A 63 -8.05 0.29 20.04
C ALA A 63 -9.22 0.70 20.94
N ALA A 64 -9.02 0.70 22.26
CA ALA A 64 -10.05 1.11 23.24
C ALA A 64 -10.48 2.57 23.06
N GLU A 65 -9.51 3.48 22.86
CA GLU A 65 -9.78 4.89 22.61
C GLU A 65 -10.53 5.08 21.28
N MET A 66 -10.14 4.34 20.24
CA MET A 66 -10.85 4.37 18.97
C MET A 66 -12.29 3.87 19.08
N ALA A 67 -12.52 2.80 19.86
CA ALA A 67 -13.86 2.26 20.09
C ALA A 67 -14.75 3.28 20.81
N GLU A 68 -14.23 3.93 21.83
CA GLU A 68 -14.94 4.99 22.59
C GLU A 68 -15.24 6.22 21.70
N GLN A 69 -14.22 6.77 21.02
CA GLN A 69 -14.38 7.94 20.14
C GLN A 69 -15.40 7.73 19.03
N LEU A 70 -15.47 6.52 18.48
CA LEU A 70 -16.35 6.18 17.37
C LEU A 70 -17.69 5.60 17.82
N GLY A 71 -17.89 5.33 19.12
CA GLY A 71 -19.11 4.71 19.65
C GLY A 71 -19.37 3.35 18.97
N ILE A 72 -18.37 2.45 18.93
CA ILE A 72 -18.46 1.15 18.26
C ILE A 72 -18.10 0.00 19.19
N GLU A 73 -18.63 -1.17 18.90
CA GLU A 73 -18.07 -2.40 19.44
C GLU A 73 -16.80 -2.76 18.63
N LEU A 74 -15.67 -2.97 19.30
CA LEU A 74 -14.43 -3.43 18.69
C LEU A 74 -14.04 -4.79 19.26
N ARG A 75 -13.92 -5.80 18.40
CA ARG A 75 -13.43 -7.14 18.75
C ARG A 75 -12.02 -7.31 18.18
N ALA A 76 -11.03 -7.11 19.04
CA ALA A 76 -9.64 -7.37 18.75
C ALA A 76 -9.35 -8.89 18.76
N HIS A 77 -8.30 -9.29 18.05
CA HIS A 77 -7.86 -10.70 17.93
C HIS A 77 -9.01 -11.65 17.52
N CYS A 78 -9.93 -11.12 16.69
CA CYS A 78 -11.12 -11.80 16.23
C CYS A 78 -10.99 -12.11 14.73
N GLU A 79 -10.55 -13.31 14.42
CA GLU A 79 -10.46 -13.79 13.03
C GLU A 79 -11.81 -14.31 12.57
N VAL A 80 -12.18 -13.97 11.34
CA VAL A 80 -13.37 -14.46 10.65
C VAL A 80 -12.97 -15.63 9.77
N SER A 81 -13.54 -16.80 10.03
CA SER A 81 -13.25 -18.03 9.30
C SER A 81 -14.16 -18.23 8.09
N SER A 82 -15.42 -17.78 8.16
CA SER A 82 -16.36 -17.83 7.03
C SER A 82 -17.43 -16.78 7.10
N ILE A 83 -18.02 -16.49 5.93
CA ILE A 83 -19.17 -15.61 5.74
C ILE A 83 -20.30 -16.45 5.14
N ASP A 84 -21.44 -16.51 5.80
CA ASP A 84 -22.69 -16.98 5.22
C ASP A 84 -23.50 -15.75 4.77
N ALA A 85 -23.44 -15.45 3.48
CA ALA A 85 -24.12 -14.31 2.90
C ALA A 85 -25.65 -14.46 2.96
N THR A 86 -26.16 -15.70 2.85
CA THR A 86 -27.60 -15.99 2.85
C THR A 86 -28.24 -15.71 4.21
N SER A 87 -27.62 -16.18 5.29
CA SER A 87 -28.11 -15.96 6.65
C SER A 87 -27.59 -14.66 7.28
N LYS A 88 -26.72 -13.92 6.57
CA LYS A 88 -26.00 -12.71 7.05
C LYS A 88 -25.28 -12.97 8.36
N CYS A 89 -24.49 -14.03 8.41
CA CYS A 89 -23.81 -14.49 9.60
C CYS A 89 -22.31 -14.71 9.33
N LEU A 90 -21.48 -14.29 10.28
CA LEU A 90 -20.04 -14.55 10.30
C LEU A 90 -19.73 -15.62 11.34
N GLN A 91 -18.86 -16.57 10.97
CA GLN A 91 -18.22 -17.45 11.93
C GLN A 91 -16.89 -16.83 12.36
N THR A 92 -16.75 -16.58 13.64
CA THR A 92 -15.53 -15.97 14.19
C THR A 92 -14.91 -16.83 15.28
N ALA A 93 -13.66 -16.57 15.63
CA ALA A 93 -13.01 -17.21 16.76
C ALA A 93 -13.72 -16.95 18.12
N GLN A 94 -14.59 -15.93 18.16
CA GLN A 94 -15.34 -15.51 19.36
C GLN A 94 -16.85 -15.86 19.25
N GLY A 95 -17.22 -16.74 18.32
CA GLY A 95 -18.60 -17.18 18.07
C GLY A 95 -19.23 -16.53 16.84
N GLU A 96 -20.51 -16.79 16.68
CA GLU A 96 -21.29 -16.25 15.56
C GLU A 96 -21.61 -14.76 15.74
N LEU A 97 -21.59 -14.02 14.63
CA LEU A 97 -21.98 -12.62 14.59
C LEU A 97 -22.86 -12.35 13.37
N ARG A 98 -24.08 -11.88 13.60
CA ARG A 98 -24.99 -11.44 12.53
C ARG A 98 -24.67 -10.00 12.12
N TYR A 99 -24.96 -9.67 10.86
CA TYR A 99 -24.81 -8.32 10.34
C TYR A 99 -26.03 -7.87 9.53
N SER A 100 -26.30 -6.59 9.53
CA SER A 100 -27.22 -5.97 8.58
C SER A 100 -26.56 -5.69 7.24
N ARG A 101 -25.34 -5.18 7.28
CA ARG A 101 -24.43 -4.95 6.15
C ARG A 101 -23.00 -5.30 6.56
N LEU A 102 -22.21 -5.78 5.59
CA LEU A 102 -20.83 -6.20 5.82
C LEU A 102 -19.87 -5.39 4.95
N VAL A 103 -18.81 -4.87 5.55
CA VAL A 103 -17.76 -4.12 4.84
C VAL A 103 -16.43 -4.88 4.94
N LEU A 104 -15.92 -5.33 3.81
CA LEU A 104 -14.64 -6.00 3.69
C LEU A 104 -13.53 -4.96 3.51
N ALA A 105 -12.77 -4.67 4.57
CA ALA A 105 -11.60 -3.80 4.57
C ALA A 105 -10.33 -4.63 4.86
N LEU A 106 -10.22 -5.79 4.21
CA LEU A 106 -9.27 -6.86 4.55
C LEU A 106 -7.81 -6.51 4.23
N GLY A 107 -7.58 -5.49 3.39
CA GLY A 107 -6.24 -5.11 2.97
C GLY A 107 -5.58 -6.12 2.03
N ALA A 108 -4.25 -6.19 2.06
CA ALA A 108 -3.44 -7.05 1.21
C ALA A 108 -2.34 -7.74 2.02
N ASP A 109 -1.79 -8.83 1.50
CA ASP A 109 -0.61 -9.52 2.04
C ASP A 109 0.63 -9.19 1.22
N ALA A 110 1.80 -9.20 1.87
CA ALA A 110 3.07 -9.12 1.16
C ALA A 110 3.24 -10.35 0.27
N ILE A 111 3.64 -10.12 -0.98
CA ILE A 111 3.95 -11.21 -1.91
C ILE A 111 5.21 -11.93 -1.41
N ARG A 112 5.13 -13.25 -1.30
CA ARG A 112 6.28 -14.11 -1.07
C ARG A 112 6.66 -14.76 -2.38
N ILE A 113 7.88 -14.50 -2.86
CA ILE A 113 8.46 -15.21 -4.00
C ILE A 113 9.18 -16.45 -3.49
N PRO A 114 9.08 -17.60 -4.19
CA PRO A 114 9.85 -18.77 -3.84
C PRO A 114 11.35 -18.49 -4.04
N LEU A 115 12.15 -18.71 -3.00
CA LEU A 115 13.59 -18.55 -3.01
C LEU A 115 14.23 -19.90 -2.68
N GLN A 116 15.44 -20.11 -3.19
CA GLN A 116 16.29 -21.21 -2.79
C GLN A 116 17.19 -20.82 -1.60
N GLY A 117 17.90 -21.79 -1.03
CA GLY A 117 18.81 -21.58 0.07
C GLY A 117 18.20 -21.94 1.44
N ASP A 118 19.08 -22.19 2.41
CA ASP A 118 18.71 -22.64 3.76
C ASP A 118 18.21 -21.51 4.68
N ALA A 119 18.31 -20.25 4.24
CA ALA A 119 17.82 -19.07 4.94
C ALA A 119 16.70 -18.33 4.19
N ALA A 120 16.05 -18.93 3.20
CA ALA A 120 14.95 -18.32 2.45
C ALA A 120 13.81 -17.82 3.34
N ASP A 121 13.49 -18.55 4.41
CA ASP A 121 12.44 -18.18 5.37
C ASP A 121 12.82 -17.03 6.31
N CYS A 122 14.09 -16.62 6.33
CA CYS A 122 14.56 -15.46 7.11
C CYS A 122 14.29 -14.12 6.42
N VAL A 123 13.80 -14.14 5.17
CA VAL A 123 13.44 -12.92 4.44
C VAL A 123 12.20 -12.29 5.08
N MET A 124 12.36 -11.06 5.54
CA MET A 124 11.30 -10.31 6.20
C MET A 124 10.46 -9.52 5.20
N SER A 125 9.21 -9.25 5.55
CA SER A 125 8.36 -8.25 4.89
C SER A 125 7.77 -7.32 5.95
N VAL A 126 7.47 -6.08 5.57
CA VAL A 126 6.82 -5.10 6.46
C VAL A 126 5.54 -4.63 5.80
N ASN A 127 4.41 -5.10 6.29
CA ASN A 127 3.09 -4.79 5.76
C ASN A 127 2.10 -4.31 6.83
N ASP A 128 2.39 -4.57 8.10
CA ASP A 128 1.59 -4.13 9.24
C ASP A 128 2.48 -3.70 10.41
N HIS A 129 1.84 -3.25 11.48
CA HIS A 129 2.51 -2.77 12.70
C HIS A 129 3.36 -3.87 13.39
N GLY A 130 2.84 -5.10 13.43
CA GLY A 130 3.55 -6.24 14.01
C GLY A 130 4.79 -6.63 13.18
N ASP A 131 4.67 -6.59 11.85
CA ASP A 131 5.82 -6.78 10.95
C ASP A 131 6.90 -5.72 11.21
N TYR A 132 6.48 -4.44 11.33
CA TYR A 132 7.41 -3.36 11.59
C TYR A 132 8.10 -3.52 12.96
N ALA A 133 7.39 -3.95 14.00
CA ALA A 133 7.97 -4.22 15.30
C ALA A 133 9.07 -5.30 15.22
N ARG A 134 8.80 -6.41 14.52
CA ARG A 134 9.77 -7.48 14.28
C ARG A 134 10.97 -7.01 13.47
N PHE A 135 10.71 -6.26 12.40
CA PHE A 135 11.75 -5.67 11.55
C PHE A 135 12.66 -4.72 12.34
N ARG A 136 12.10 -3.83 13.15
CA ARG A 136 12.84 -2.89 14.01
C ARG A 136 13.71 -3.62 15.02
N ALA A 137 13.21 -4.67 15.64
CA ALA A 137 14.01 -5.50 16.56
C ALA A 137 15.16 -6.20 15.82
N ALA A 138 14.90 -6.74 14.63
CA ALA A 138 15.91 -7.41 13.82
C ALA A 138 17.02 -6.45 13.30
N LEU A 139 16.72 -5.17 13.13
CA LEU A 139 17.69 -4.16 12.68
C LEU A 139 18.77 -3.83 13.72
N HIS A 140 18.56 -4.17 15.00
CA HIS A 140 19.52 -3.82 16.05
C HIS A 140 20.90 -4.44 15.76
N GLY A 141 21.93 -3.58 15.69
CA GLY A 141 23.32 -3.98 15.40
C GLY A 141 23.60 -4.38 13.94
N LYS A 142 22.61 -4.32 13.04
CA LYS A 142 22.77 -4.64 11.62
C LYS A 142 23.27 -3.41 10.86
N LYS A 143 24.15 -3.63 9.87
CA LYS A 143 24.75 -2.57 9.06
C LYS A 143 24.41 -2.64 7.58
N ARG A 144 24.29 -3.85 7.03
CA ARG A 144 24.07 -4.10 5.61
C ARG A 144 22.70 -4.72 5.42
N ILE A 145 21.85 -4.01 4.70
CA ILE A 145 20.46 -4.45 4.45
C ILE A 145 20.28 -4.67 2.96
N ALA A 146 19.82 -5.85 2.58
CA ALA A 146 19.39 -6.11 1.20
C ALA A 146 17.87 -5.90 1.09
N ILE A 147 17.43 -5.17 0.08
CA ILE A 147 16.03 -4.95 -0.25
C ILE A 147 15.72 -5.64 -1.58
N MET A 148 14.79 -6.56 -1.58
CA MET A 148 14.25 -7.16 -2.78
C MET A 148 13.08 -6.34 -3.28
N GLY A 149 13.22 -5.72 -4.46
CA GLY A 149 12.25 -4.84 -5.09
C GLY A 149 12.61 -3.36 -4.98
N GLY A 150 12.82 -2.72 -6.14
CA GLY A 150 13.09 -1.28 -6.32
C GLY A 150 11.84 -0.49 -6.74
N GLY A 151 10.64 -1.00 -6.39
CA GLY A 151 9.37 -0.30 -6.55
C GLY A 151 9.19 0.82 -5.51
N LEU A 152 7.97 1.37 -5.44
CA LEU A 152 7.64 2.50 -4.56
C LEU A 152 8.10 2.24 -3.10
N ILE A 153 7.63 1.14 -2.51
CA ILE A 153 7.91 0.81 -1.09
C ILE A 153 9.39 0.47 -0.88
N GLY A 154 10.02 -0.23 -1.83
CA GLY A 154 11.44 -0.55 -1.74
C GLY A 154 12.32 0.70 -1.75
N CYS A 155 12.01 1.69 -2.60
CA CYS A 155 12.70 2.97 -2.64
C CYS A 155 12.50 3.79 -1.35
N GLU A 156 11.29 3.75 -0.77
CA GLU A 156 11.02 4.42 0.51
C GLU A 156 11.84 3.80 1.65
N PHE A 157 11.84 2.46 1.77
CA PHE A 157 12.70 1.78 2.76
C PHE A 157 14.19 2.01 2.50
N ALA A 158 14.62 2.02 1.23
CA ALA A 158 16.01 2.30 0.90
C ALA A 158 16.43 3.69 1.38
N ASN A 159 15.60 4.70 1.13
CA ASN A 159 15.86 6.05 1.63
C ASN A 159 15.84 6.11 3.16
N ASP A 160 14.88 5.47 3.82
CA ASP A 160 14.70 5.51 5.27
C ASP A 160 15.87 4.83 5.99
N LEU A 161 16.26 3.64 5.56
CA LEU A 161 17.37 2.86 6.11
C LEU A 161 18.73 3.54 5.86
N ALA A 162 18.98 4.01 4.65
CA ALA A 162 20.23 4.69 4.32
C ALA A 162 20.37 6.02 5.09
N SER A 163 19.29 6.78 5.23
CA SER A 163 19.26 7.99 6.07
C SER A 163 19.50 7.69 7.55
N ALA A 164 19.23 6.48 8.01
CA ALA A 164 19.51 6.02 9.37
C ALA A 164 20.94 5.43 9.53
N GLY A 165 21.76 5.45 8.47
CA GLY A 165 23.16 5.03 8.49
C GLY A 165 23.41 3.56 8.14
N HIS A 166 22.44 2.85 7.57
CA HIS A 166 22.65 1.50 7.04
C HIS A 166 23.19 1.56 5.61
N ALA A 167 24.08 0.65 5.24
CA ALA A 167 24.41 0.37 3.86
C ALA A 167 23.28 -0.47 3.25
N VAL A 168 22.73 -0.05 2.11
CA VAL A 168 21.56 -0.68 1.52
C VAL A 168 21.86 -1.15 0.10
N ALA A 169 21.56 -2.42 -0.18
CA ALA A 169 21.58 -2.98 -1.53
C ALA A 169 20.15 -3.21 -2.00
N VAL A 170 19.72 -2.57 -3.11
CA VAL A 170 18.40 -2.77 -3.71
C VAL A 170 18.53 -3.63 -4.96
N ILE A 171 17.83 -4.75 -4.99
CA ILE A 171 17.82 -5.71 -6.10
C ILE A 171 16.45 -5.67 -6.77
N ASP A 172 16.39 -5.39 -8.07
CA ASP A 172 15.13 -5.30 -8.82
C ASP A 172 15.27 -5.88 -10.24
N PRO A 173 14.28 -6.67 -10.72
CA PRO A 173 14.25 -7.15 -12.10
C PRO A 173 14.02 -6.04 -13.14
N GLY A 174 13.48 -4.89 -12.72
CA GLY A 174 13.34 -3.72 -13.58
C GLY A 174 14.67 -3.04 -13.89
N PRO A 175 14.70 -2.17 -14.92
CA PRO A 175 15.92 -1.51 -15.36
C PRO A 175 16.31 -0.25 -14.57
N TYR A 176 15.41 0.31 -13.77
CA TYR A 176 15.60 1.54 -12.97
C TYR A 176 14.57 1.61 -11.83
N PRO A 177 14.76 2.52 -10.85
CA PRO A 177 13.82 2.64 -9.71
C PRO A 177 12.41 2.99 -10.17
N ILE A 178 11.42 2.32 -9.56
CA ILE A 178 9.98 2.58 -9.77
C ILE A 178 9.55 2.47 -11.25
N ALA A 179 10.21 1.61 -12.02
CA ALA A 179 9.96 1.41 -13.46
C ALA A 179 8.51 1.02 -13.80
N SER A 180 7.73 0.56 -12.82
CA SER A 180 6.31 0.23 -13.00
C SER A 180 5.37 1.45 -13.06
N LEU A 181 5.81 2.62 -12.58
CA LEU A 181 4.97 3.81 -12.43
C LEU A 181 5.43 5.02 -13.24
N MET A 182 6.69 5.08 -13.65
CA MET A 182 7.24 6.26 -14.31
C MET A 182 8.29 5.89 -15.37
N PRO A 183 8.58 6.79 -16.34
CA PRO A 183 9.57 6.55 -17.38
C PRO A 183 11.00 6.60 -16.82
N GLU A 184 11.95 6.01 -17.58
CA GLU A 184 13.37 5.88 -17.21
C GLU A 184 14.02 7.22 -16.84
N GLN A 185 13.74 8.26 -17.62
CA GLN A 185 14.30 9.60 -17.37
C GLN A 185 13.96 10.13 -15.97
N ALA A 186 12.77 9.80 -15.44
CA ALA A 186 12.37 10.18 -14.08
C ALA A 186 12.94 9.20 -13.04
N GLY A 187 12.87 7.89 -13.30
CA GLY A 187 13.40 6.86 -12.40
C GLY A 187 14.88 7.03 -12.12
N SER A 188 15.68 7.30 -13.17
CA SER A 188 17.11 7.50 -13.05
C SER A 188 17.52 8.70 -12.19
N LYS A 189 16.63 9.67 -11.98
CA LYS A 189 16.90 10.83 -11.09
C LYS A 189 17.02 10.45 -9.61
N LEU A 190 16.53 9.27 -9.20
CA LEU A 190 16.68 8.78 -7.82
C LEU A 190 18.06 8.17 -7.55
N LEU A 191 18.77 7.74 -8.60
CA LEU A 191 20.01 6.95 -8.45
C LEU A 191 21.08 7.72 -7.68
N VAL A 192 21.43 8.92 -8.12
CA VAL A 192 22.52 9.71 -7.55
C VAL A 192 22.23 10.14 -6.12
N PRO A 193 21.05 10.73 -5.80
CA PRO A 193 20.75 11.13 -4.43
C PRO A 193 20.70 9.96 -3.43
N LEU A 194 20.17 8.80 -3.84
CA LEU A 194 20.12 7.63 -2.96
C LEU A 194 21.49 6.95 -2.84
N ALA A 195 22.29 6.90 -3.90
CA ALA A 195 23.67 6.41 -3.81
C ALA A 195 24.53 7.27 -2.87
N ALA A 196 24.33 8.58 -2.87
CA ALA A 196 24.99 9.48 -1.93
C ALA A 196 24.65 9.20 -0.44
N LEU A 197 23.52 8.53 -0.18
CA LEU A 197 23.15 8.06 1.15
C LEU A 197 23.70 6.65 1.47
N GLY A 198 24.30 5.95 0.51
CA GLY A 198 24.80 4.58 0.69
C GLY A 198 23.87 3.49 0.16
N VAL A 199 23.09 3.79 -0.88
CA VAL A 199 22.26 2.80 -1.59
C VAL A 199 22.98 2.31 -2.84
N ASP A 200 23.25 1.02 -2.90
CA ASP A 200 23.75 0.30 -4.10
C ASP A 200 22.59 -0.34 -4.86
N TRP A 201 22.64 -0.28 -6.19
CA TRP A 201 21.56 -0.75 -7.06
C TRP A 201 22.00 -1.93 -7.92
N TYR A 202 21.15 -2.97 -7.96
CA TYR A 202 21.30 -4.18 -8.78
C TYR A 202 20.05 -4.36 -9.62
N PHE A 203 20.05 -3.79 -10.82
CA PHE A 203 18.92 -3.84 -11.76
C PHE A 203 19.05 -5.00 -12.75
N ASN A 204 17.95 -5.31 -13.45
CA ASN A 204 17.82 -6.40 -14.43
C ASN A 204 18.19 -7.77 -13.84
N THR A 205 17.99 -7.95 -12.53
CA THR A 205 18.28 -9.19 -11.82
C THR A 205 17.33 -9.37 -10.63
N SER A 206 17.28 -10.57 -10.10
CA SER A 206 16.49 -10.91 -8.90
C SER A 206 17.33 -11.75 -7.95
N VAL A 207 16.88 -11.86 -6.70
CA VAL A 207 17.48 -12.81 -5.75
C VAL A 207 17.00 -14.22 -6.10
N GLY A 208 17.92 -15.15 -6.29
CA GLY A 208 17.65 -16.56 -6.54
C GLY A 208 17.73 -17.42 -5.28
N SER A 209 18.76 -17.21 -4.44
CA SER A 209 18.87 -17.89 -3.15
C SER A 209 19.27 -16.95 -2.03
N VAL A 210 18.94 -17.37 -0.81
CA VAL A 210 19.38 -16.76 0.46
C VAL A 210 19.90 -17.85 1.35
N ASP A 211 21.18 -17.82 1.64
CA ASP A 211 21.88 -18.85 2.40
C ASP A 211 22.46 -18.25 3.70
N ALA A 212 22.48 -19.03 4.77
CA ALA A 212 23.08 -18.60 6.02
C ALA A 212 24.60 -18.44 5.86
N ALA A 213 25.16 -17.38 6.45
CA ALA A 213 26.58 -17.12 6.49
C ALA A 213 27.09 -17.11 7.93
N ALA A 214 28.41 -17.08 8.13
CA ALA A 214 28.99 -16.96 9.47
C ALA A 214 28.44 -15.74 10.26
N SER A 215 28.06 -14.66 9.55
CA SER A 215 27.29 -13.55 10.09
C SER A 215 26.31 -13.08 9.01
N GLY A 216 25.01 -13.04 9.31
CA GLY A 216 24.00 -12.62 8.34
C GLY A 216 23.76 -13.66 7.25
N TYR A 217 23.64 -13.20 6.00
CA TYR A 217 23.18 -13.97 4.85
C TYR A 217 24.03 -13.70 3.61
N THR A 218 24.17 -14.72 2.77
CA THR A 218 24.69 -14.61 1.41
C THR A 218 23.52 -14.72 0.44
N LEU A 219 23.33 -13.70 -0.41
CA LEU A 219 22.34 -13.68 -1.46
C LEU A 219 23.01 -13.99 -2.79
N THR A 220 22.53 -14.97 -3.53
CA THR A 220 22.95 -15.22 -4.92
C THR A 220 21.89 -14.66 -5.85
N LEU A 221 22.31 -13.75 -6.72
CA LEU A 221 21.44 -13.13 -7.71
C LEU A 221 21.35 -14.00 -8.98
N ALA A 222 20.27 -13.82 -9.74
CA ALA A 222 20.03 -14.57 -10.98
C ALA A 222 21.12 -14.36 -12.05
N ASN A 223 21.86 -13.24 -12.00
CA ASN A 223 23.01 -12.95 -12.87
C ASN A 223 24.34 -13.50 -12.34
N GLY A 224 24.34 -14.28 -11.26
CA GLY A 224 25.52 -14.89 -10.66
C GLY A 224 26.28 -14.02 -9.65
N VAL A 225 25.88 -12.77 -9.45
CA VAL A 225 26.49 -11.91 -8.43
C VAL A 225 26.11 -12.43 -7.03
N SER A 226 27.08 -12.43 -6.12
CA SER A 226 26.88 -12.77 -4.71
C SER A 226 27.01 -11.52 -3.84
N LEU A 227 26.03 -11.33 -2.93
CA LEU A 227 25.98 -10.21 -2.00
C LEU A 227 25.92 -10.74 -0.57
N HIS A 228 26.51 -9.98 0.35
CA HIS A 228 26.38 -10.26 1.78
C HIS A 228 25.51 -9.22 2.45
N ALA A 229 24.51 -9.66 3.24
CA ALA A 229 23.62 -8.79 4.01
C ALA A 229 23.46 -9.31 5.44
N ASP A 230 23.24 -8.40 6.38
CA ASP A 230 22.93 -8.74 7.77
C ASP A 230 21.42 -8.98 7.98
N LEU A 231 20.58 -8.46 7.06
CA LEU A 231 19.15 -8.60 7.04
C LEU A 231 18.62 -8.46 5.60
N VAL A 232 17.57 -9.20 5.26
CA VAL A 232 16.92 -9.17 3.95
C VAL A 232 15.47 -8.75 4.10
N LEU A 233 15.07 -7.68 3.39
CA LEU A 233 13.71 -7.15 3.35
C LEU A 233 13.11 -7.37 1.97
N SER A 234 11.95 -8.00 1.90
CA SER A 234 11.17 -8.14 0.67
C SER A 234 10.13 -7.02 0.54
N ALA A 235 10.23 -6.26 -0.56
CA ALA A 235 9.31 -5.19 -0.95
C ALA A 235 8.81 -5.38 -2.39
N VAL A 236 8.56 -6.65 -2.79
CA VAL A 236 8.20 -7.06 -4.15
C VAL A 236 6.73 -6.88 -4.51
N GLY A 237 5.96 -6.24 -3.64
CA GLY A 237 4.57 -5.89 -3.86
C GLY A 237 3.60 -6.58 -2.91
N LEU A 238 2.32 -6.28 -3.13
CA LEU A 238 1.21 -6.75 -2.30
C LEU A 238 0.20 -7.52 -3.15
N ARG A 239 -0.50 -8.45 -2.52
CA ARG A 239 -1.61 -9.22 -3.11
C ARG A 239 -2.87 -8.98 -2.28
N PRO A 240 -3.97 -8.49 -2.87
CA PRO A 240 -5.25 -8.34 -2.20
C PRO A 240 -5.71 -9.61 -1.46
N ARG A 241 -6.25 -9.44 -0.25
CA ARG A 241 -6.83 -10.54 0.51
C ARG A 241 -8.24 -10.84 0.00
N ILE A 242 -8.38 -11.90 -0.77
CA ILE A 242 -9.65 -12.29 -1.40
C ILE A 242 -10.13 -13.67 -0.97
N ALA A 243 -9.36 -14.42 -0.19
CA ALA A 243 -9.69 -15.80 0.17
C ALA A 243 -11.04 -15.92 0.88
N LEU A 244 -11.29 -15.08 1.88
CA LEU A 244 -12.55 -15.07 2.63
C LEU A 244 -13.76 -14.71 1.75
N ALA A 245 -13.61 -13.74 0.84
CA ALA A 245 -14.67 -13.37 -0.10
C ALA A 245 -14.96 -14.51 -1.08
N LYS A 246 -13.92 -15.15 -1.63
CA LYS A 246 -14.06 -16.31 -2.52
C LYS A 246 -14.74 -17.50 -1.85
N SER A 247 -14.38 -17.82 -0.60
CA SER A 247 -15.01 -18.92 0.14
C SER A 247 -16.49 -18.66 0.45
N ALA A 248 -16.89 -17.37 0.50
CA ALA A 248 -18.28 -16.95 0.63
C ALA A 248 -19.04 -16.90 -0.70
N GLY A 249 -18.43 -17.31 -1.82
CA GLY A 249 -19.04 -17.27 -3.14
C GLY A 249 -19.10 -15.89 -3.80
N LEU A 250 -18.44 -14.88 -3.23
CA LEU A 250 -18.38 -13.54 -3.81
C LEU A 250 -17.46 -13.50 -5.03
N ALA A 251 -17.83 -12.69 -6.04
CA ALA A 251 -17.00 -12.48 -7.21
C ALA A 251 -15.67 -11.81 -6.81
N ALA A 252 -14.54 -12.43 -7.20
CA ALA A 252 -13.22 -11.89 -6.93
C ALA A 252 -12.22 -12.33 -7.99
N ASN A 253 -11.49 -11.37 -8.57
CA ASN A 253 -10.44 -11.58 -9.56
C ASN A 253 -9.07 -11.25 -8.93
N ARG A 254 -8.50 -10.08 -9.24
CA ARG A 254 -7.30 -9.55 -8.58
C ARG A 254 -7.61 -8.99 -7.20
N GLY A 255 -8.84 -8.52 -6.98
CA GLY A 255 -9.43 -8.06 -5.73
C GLY A 255 -10.84 -8.62 -5.59
N VAL A 256 -11.55 -8.27 -4.51
CA VAL A 256 -13.00 -8.49 -4.39
C VAL A 256 -13.68 -7.55 -5.37
N ALA A 257 -14.36 -8.12 -6.37
CA ALA A 257 -15.00 -7.34 -7.43
C ALA A 257 -16.18 -6.54 -6.87
N VAL A 258 -16.16 -5.24 -7.06
CA VAL A 258 -17.23 -4.33 -6.63
C VAL A 258 -17.59 -3.33 -7.72
N ASP A 259 -18.85 -2.88 -7.69
CA ASP A 259 -19.36 -1.80 -8.55
C ASP A 259 -18.92 -0.41 -8.08
N ALA A 260 -19.40 0.64 -8.74
CA ALA A 260 -19.13 2.04 -8.36
C ALA A 260 -19.70 2.42 -6.97
N LEU A 261 -20.70 1.68 -6.47
CA LEU A 261 -21.23 1.82 -5.10
C LEU A 261 -20.44 1.04 -4.06
N LEU A 262 -19.34 0.40 -4.48
CA LEU A 262 -18.51 -0.51 -3.68
C LEU A 262 -19.24 -1.78 -3.22
N ARG A 263 -20.35 -2.14 -3.85
CA ARG A 263 -21.09 -3.38 -3.61
C ARG A 263 -20.42 -4.55 -4.32
N SER A 264 -20.31 -5.65 -3.62
CA SER A 264 -19.86 -6.93 -4.19
C SER A 264 -20.97 -7.58 -5.04
N SER A 265 -20.80 -8.85 -5.40
CA SER A 265 -21.87 -9.67 -6.01
C SER A 265 -23.04 -9.94 -5.06
N ASP A 266 -22.91 -9.66 -3.77
CA ASP A 266 -23.97 -9.64 -2.78
C ASP A 266 -24.34 -8.19 -2.43
N PRO A 267 -25.63 -7.78 -2.44
CA PRO A 267 -26.05 -6.39 -2.26
C PRO A 267 -25.79 -5.82 -0.86
N ASP A 268 -25.63 -6.68 0.14
CA ASP A 268 -25.38 -6.29 1.53
C ASP A 268 -23.91 -6.40 1.94
N ILE A 269 -23.03 -6.81 1.01
CA ILE A 269 -21.59 -6.95 1.24
C ILE A 269 -20.82 -5.98 0.35
N TYR A 270 -20.00 -5.14 0.97
CA TYR A 270 -19.19 -4.11 0.35
C TYR A 270 -17.71 -4.43 0.52
N ALA A 271 -16.85 -3.92 -0.38
CA ALA A 271 -15.41 -3.98 -0.19
C ALA A 271 -14.73 -2.66 -0.58
N LEU A 272 -13.67 -2.30 0.16
CA LEU A 272 -12.85 -1.12 -0.12
C LEU A 272 -11.39 -1.30 0.34
N GLY A 273 -10.54 -0.40 -0.10
CA GLY A 273 -9.09 -0.43 0.20
C GLY A 273 -8.36 -1.47 -0.63
N ASP A 274 -7.19 -1.92 -0.12
CA ASP A 274 -6.27 -2.77 -0.88
C ASP A 274 -6.87 -4.12 -1.31
N CYS A 275 -7.95 -4.59 -0.66
CA CYS A 275 -8.61 -5.86 -1.04
C CYS A 275 -9.63 -5.70 -2.17
N ALA A 276 -10.06 -4.49 -2.52
CA ALA A 276 -11.12 -4.26 -3.49
C ALA A 276 -10.60 -4.12 -4.92
N GLU A 277 -11.38 -4.63 -5.87
CA GLU A 277 -11.25 -4.38 -7.30
C GLU A 277 -12.48 -3.61 -7.77
N ILE A 278 -12.34 -2.28 -7.83
CA ILE A 278 -13.44 -1.36 -8.14
C ILE A 278 -13.52 -1.19 -9.66
N GLU A 279 -14.59 -1.64 -10.28
CA GLU A 279 -14.78 -1.59 -11.74
C GLU A 279 -13.53 -2.10 -12.50
N GLY A 280 -12.99 -3.24 -12.08
CA GLY A 280 -11.82 -3.88 -12.70
C GLY A 280 -10.47 -3.26 -12.33
N ARG A 281 -10.41 -2.28 -11.40
CA ARG A 281 -9.18 -1.60 -10.97
C ARG A 281 -8.86 -1.88 -9.52
N VAL A 282 -7.64 -2.32 -9.25
CA VAL A 282 -7.08 -2.39 -7.88
C VAL A 282 -6.30 -1.11 -7.64
N LEU A 283 -6.66 -0.33 -6.62
CA LEU A 283 -6.13 1.00 -6.34
C LEU A 283 -5.51 1.07 -4.92
N PRO A 284 -4.34 0.46 -4.68
CA PRO A 284 -3.77 0.29 -3.35
C PRO A 284 -3.03 1.56 -2.88
N PHE A 285 -3.71 2.70 -2.90
CA PHE A 285 -3.18 4.00 -2.51
C PHE A 285 -4.13 4.72 -1.55
N VAL A 286 -3.59 5.68 -0.79
CA VAL A 286 -4.36 6.40 0.24
C VAL A 286 -5.51 7.22 -0.35
N LEU A 287 -5.25 7.98 -1.44
CA LEU A 287 -6.28 8.87 -2.00
C LEU A 287 -7.51 8.11 -2.52
N PRO A 288 -7.39 7.01 -3.30
CA PRO A 288 -8.53 6.17 -3.65
C PRO A 288 -9.33 5.68 -2.44
N ILE A 289 -8.65 5.23 -1.37
CA ILE A 289 -9.33 4.81 -0.15
C ILE A 289 -10.16 5.96 0.42
N MET A 290 -9.62 7.19 0.49
CA MET A 290 -10.33 8.35 1.04
C MET A 290 -11.55 8.77 0.19
N HIS A 291 -11.52 8.57 -1.13
CA HIS A 291 -12.69 8.76 -1.99
C HIS A 291 -13.72 7.66 -1.77
N ALA A 292 -13.30 6.40 -1.78
CA ALA A 292 -14.16 5.24 -1.57
C ALA A 292 -14.90 5.30 -0.21
N VAL A 293 -14.21 5.63 0.89
CA VAL A 293 -14.84 5.67 2.21
C VAL A 293 -15.93 6.73 2.32
N ARG A 294 -15.79 7.88 1.65
CA ARG A 294 -16.83 8.95 1.66
C ARG A 294 -18.08 8.51 0.93
N ALA A 295 -17.93 7.86 -0.21
CA ALA A 295 -19.06 7.31 -0.97
C ALA A 295 -19.74 6.18 -0.19
N LEU A 296 -18.95 5.22 0.34
CA LEU A 296 -19.48 4.11 1.12
C LEU A 296 -20.24 4.58 2.36
N ALA A 297 -19.72 5.56 3.09
CA ALA A 297 -20.38 6.07 4.29
C ALA A 297 -21.78 6.63 3.99
N ARG A 298 -21.95 7.37 2.87
CA ARG A 298 -23.28 7.84 2.42
C ARG A 298 -24.20 6.68 2.06
N THR A 299 -23.68 5.71 1.32
CA THR A 299 -24.45 4.50 0.95
C THR A 299 -24.90 3.72 2.17
N LEU A 300 -24.03 3.57 3.20
CA LEU A 300 -24.36 2.92 4.46
C LEU A 300 -25.35 3.75 5.31
N ALA A 301 -25.36 5.06 5.17
CA ALA A 301 -26.34 5.96 5.81
C ALA A 301 -27.68 6.04 5.04
N GLY A 302 -27.83 5.31 3.91
CA GLY A 302 -29.07 5.24 3.14
C GLY A 302 -29.11 6.10 1.85
N GLU A 303 -28.04 6.83 1.53
CA GLU A 303 -27.90 7.64 0.31
C GLU A 303 -26.93 6.95 -0.66
N GLU A 304 -27.44 6.14 -1.61
CA GLU A 304 -26.58 5.46 -2.61
C GLU A 304 -25.69 6.48 -3.34
N THR A 305 -24.39 6.34 -3.15
CA THR A 305 -23.41 7.30 -3.67
C THR A 305 -22.29 6.56 -4.38
N GLN A 306 -22.10 6.84 -5.67
CA GLN A 306 -21.01 6.27 -6.45
C GLN A 306 -19.65 6.84 -6.04
N SER A 307 -18.65 5.97 -5.98
CA SER A 307 -17.27 6.38 -5.79
C SER A 307 -16.72 6.99 -7.08
N VAL A 308 -16.21 8.22 -6.98
CA VAL A 308 -15.57 8.93 -8.09
C VAL A 308 -14.10 9.11 -7.79
N PHE A 309 -13.27 8.76 -8.76
CA PHE A 309 -11.81 8.81 -8.64
C PHE A 309 -11.23 9.86 -9.60
N PRO A 310 -10.99 11.10 -9.13
CA PRO A 310 -10.32 12.12 -9.94
C PRO A 310 -8.84 11.76 -10.16
N ALA A 311 -8.08 12.63 -10.81
CA ALA A 311 -6.63 12.47 -10.89
C ALA A 311 -6.01 12.44 -9.48
N MET A 312 -5.37 11.33 -9.12
CA MET A 312 -4.86 11.05 -7.77
C MET A 312 -3.37 10.70 -7.85
N PRO A 313 -2.48 11.68 -7.84
CA PRO A 313 -1.05 11.41 -7.90
C PRO A 313 -0.56 10.70 -6.64
N VAL A 314 0.34 9.75 -6.87
CA VAL A 314 1.05 9.01 -5.82
C VAL A 314 2.29 9.82 -5.42
N VAL A 315 2.52 9.97 -4.14
CA VAL A 315 3.74 10.56 -3.58
C VAL A 315 4.63 9.45 -3.04
N VAL A 316 5.87 9.43 -3.51
CA VAL A 316 6.90 8.51 -3.00
C VAL A 316 7.68 9.24 -1.92
N LYS A 317 7.74 8.64 -0.74
CA LYS A 317 8.40 9.23 0.43
C LYS A 317 9.90 8.96 0.43
N THR A 318 10.60 9.61 -0.50
CA THR A 318 12.06 9.60 -0.61
C THR A 318 12.60 11.02 -0.38
N PRO A 319 12.77 11.48 0.87
CA PRO A 319 13.20 12.85 1.17
C PRO A 319 14.48 13.28 0.47
N ALA A 320 15.42 12.37 0.23
CA ALA A 320 16.64 12.66 -0.52
C ALA A 320 16.36 13.10 -1.97
N HIS A 321 15.27 12.61 -2.57
CA HIS A 321 14.81 13.01 -3.89
C HIS A 321 13.29 12.77 -4.00
N PRO A 322 12.45 13.75 -3.62
CA PRO A 322 11.00 13.60 -3.60
C PRO A 322 10.43 13.29 -4.99
N VAL A 323 9.41 12.45 -5.04
CA VAL A 323 8.72 12.08 -6.29
C VAL A 323 7.21 12.20 -6.12
N ALA A 324 6.54 12.77 -7.10
CA ALA A 324 5.10 12.70 -7.27
C ALA A 324 4.77 12.20 -8.67
N VAL A 325 3.93 11.19 -8.79
CA VAL A 325 3.57 10.58 -10.08
C VAL A 325 2.08 10.37 -10.18
N LEU A 326 1.47 10.80 -11.27
CA LEU A 326 0.19 10.33 -11.76
C LEU A 326 0.48 9.31 -12.86
N PRO A 327 0.47 7.99 -12.53
CA PRO A 327 0.83 6.98 -13.48
C PRO A 327 -0.21 6.86 -14.58
N VAL A 328 0.22 6.47 -15.77
CA VAL A 328 -0.64 6.08 -16.89
C VAL A 328 -0.64 4.57 -17.05
N ALA A 329 -1.67 4.01 -17.69
CA ALA A 329 -1.66 2.61 -18.04
C ALA A 329 -0.47 2.29 -18.94
N ARG A 330 0.10 1.08 -18.83
CA ARG A 330 1.27 0.67 -19.63
C ARG A 330 1.02 0.65 -21.14
N ASP A 331 -0.23 0.41 -21.53
CA ASP A 331 -0.74 0.35 -22.88
C ASP A 331 -1.44 1.65 -23.30
N ALA A 332 -1.31 2.73 -22.50
CA ALA A 332 -1.89 4.02 -22.83
C ALA A 332 -1.27 4.55 -24.15
N ALA A 333 -2.12 4.87 -25.10
CA ALA A 333 -1.72 5.51 -26.34
C ALA A 333 -1.31 6.97 -26.07
N GLY A 334 -0.12 7.34 -26.57
CA GLY A 334 0.46 8.67 -26.32
C GLY A 334 1.96 8.60 -26.02
N GLY A 335 2.47 9.65 -25.34
CA GLY A 335 3.89 9.75 -25.07
C GLY A 335 4.26 10.68 -23.93
N TRP A 336 5.40 10.40 -23.30
CA TRP A 336 5.98 11.24 -22.27
C TRP A 336 6.73 12.43 -22.91
N GLN A 337 6.49 13.62 -22.43
CA GLN A 337 7.17 14.86 -22.82
C GLN A 337 7.87 15.46 -21.60
N THR A 338 9.13 15.88 -21.78
CA THR A 338 9.89 16.56 -20.74
C THR A 338 9.57 18.05 -20.80
N LEU A 339 8.96 18.57 -19.74
CA LEU A 339 8.61 20.00 -19.62
C LEU A 339 9.74 20.82 -18.98
N ALA A 340 10.50 20.19 -18.06
CA ALA A 340 11.67 20.80 -17.43
C ALA A 340 12.62 19.71 -16.92
N SER A 341 13.91 20.00 -16.87
CA SER A 341 14.95 19.12 -16.37
C SER A 341 16.04 19.91 -15.66
N GLY A 342 16.61 19.31 -14.63
CA GLY A 342 17.68 19.81 -13.78
C GLY A 342 18.13 18.69 -12.87
N ASP A 343 18.33 18.94 -11.58
CA ASP A 343 18.57 17.88 -10.58
C ASP A 343 17.36 16.92 -10.52
N GLY A 344 16.13 17.45 -10.63
CA GLY A 344 14.92 16.70 -10.87
C GLY A 344 14.45 16.75 -12.31
N VAL A 345 13.24 16.19 -12.57
CA VAL A 345 12.58 16.26 -13.87
C VAL A 345 11.07 16.50 -13.68
N LYS A 346 10.49 17.27 -14.61
CA LYS A 346 9.06 17.49 -14.76
C LYS A 346 8.64 16.95 -16.11
N MET A 347 7.79 15.94 -16.12
CA MET A 347 7.30 15.29 -17.33
C MET A 347 5.78 15.21 -17.31
N ALA A 348 5.17 15.29 -18.48
CA ALA A 348 3.75 15.04 -18.67
C ALA A 348 3.55 13.97 -19.75
N PHE A 349 2.51 13.17 -19.61
CA PHE A 349 2.07 12.22 -20.63
C PHE A 349 0.93 12.86 -21.43
N ALA A 350 1.15 13.04 -22.74
CA ALA A 350 0.13 13.47 -23.68
C ALA A 350 -0.54 12.23 -24.29
N ASP A 351 -1.89 12.16 -24.22
CA ASP A 351 -2.67 11.20 -24.97
C ASP A 351 -2.69 11.51 -26.47
N GLU A 352 -3.34 10.69 -27.30
CA GLU A 352 -3.44 10.90 -28.75
C GLU A 352 -4.15 12.21 -29.14
N ALA A 353 -4.97 12.77 -28.24
CA ALA A 353 -5.62 14.08 -28.43
C ALA A 353 -4.76 15.24 -27.93
N GLY A 354 -3.52 15.01 -27.53
CA GLY A 354 -2.60 16.00 -26.97
C GLY A 354 -2.99 16.51 -25.59
N ARG A 355 -3.84 15.80 -24.85
CA ARG A 355 -4.25 16.16 -23.50
C ARG A 355 -3.38 15.46 -22.47
N MET A 356 -3.09 16.14 -21.39
CA MET A 356 -2.35 15.59 -20.29
C MET A 356 -3.17 14.52 -19.54
N SER A 357 -2.73 13.27 -19.55
CA SER A 357 -3.36 12.17 -18.82
C SER A 357 -2.51 11.60 -17.68
N GLY A 358 -1.23 12.00 -17.58
CA GLY A 358 -0.34 11.63 -16.51
C GLY A 358 0.80 12.64 -16.33
N PHE A 359 1.52 12.54 -15.23
CA PHE A 359 2.72 13.35 -15.00
C PHE A 359 3.69 12.68 -14.03
N VAL A 360 4.94 13.07 -14.09
CA VAL A 360 5.99 12.75 -13.11
C VAL A 360 6.74 14.02 -12.75
N LEU A 361 6.92 14.21 -11.45
CA LEU A 361 7.67 15.30 -10.86
C LEU A 361 8.70 14.72 -9.90
N THR A 362 9.97 15.05 -10.07
CA THR A 362 11.02 14.59 -9.18
C THR A 362 11.87 15.77 -8.67
N GLY A 363 12.49 15.59 -7.50
CA GLY A 363 13.35 16.60 -6.89
C GLY A 363 12.62 17.91 -6.64
N GLN A 364 13.20 19.03 -7.11
CA GLN A 364 12.66 20.38 -6.92
C GLN A 364 11.26 20.58 -7.51
N TYR A 365 10.85 19.77 -8.48
CA TYR A 365 9.54 19.89 -9.11
C TYR A 365 8.41 19.17 -8.34
N ALA A 366 8.72 18.32 -7.36
CA ALA A 366 7.71 17.54 -6.63
C ALA A 366 6.65 18.41 -5.93
N GLY A 367 6.99 19.65 -5.57
CA GLY A 367 6.08 20.64 -4.99
C GLY A 367 4.95 21.11 -5.92
N GLU A 368 5.13 20.99 -7.24
CA GLU A 368 4.17 21.45 -8.26
C GLU A 368 3.01 20.44 -8.49
N ARG A 369 2.95 19.37 -7.69
CA ARG A 369 1.95 18.29 -7.83
C ARG A 369 0.52 18.81 -7.96
N ASN A 370 0.12 19.76 -7.11
CA ASN A 370 -1.26 20.25 -7.10
C ASN A 370 -1.60 21.06 -8.37
N GLU A 371 -0.61 21.80 -8.90
CA GLU A 371 -0.75 22.52 -10.15
C GLU A 371 -0.90 21.55 -11.33
N MET A 372 0.00 20.57 -11.42
CA MET A 372 -0.06 19.55 -12.47
C MET A 372 -1.36 18.74 -12.41
N THR A 373 -1.85 18.42 -11.22
CA THR A 373 -3.11 17.69 -11.06
C THR A 373 -4.30 18.45 -11.66
N LYS A 374 -4.33 19.79 -11.53
CA LYS A 374 -5.39 20.62 -12.13
C LYS A 374 -5.34 20.67 -13.66
N ARG A 375 -4.20 20.40 -14.25
CA ARG A 375 -4.00 20.40 -15.70
C ARG A 375 -4.38 19.08 -16.37
N VAL A 376 -4.66 18.03 -15.62
CA VAL A 376 -5.07 16.72 -16.16
C VAL A 376 -6.35 16.88 -16.97
N GLY A 377 -6.37 16.36 -18.20
CA GLY A 377 -7.45 16.51 -19.17
C GLY A 377 -7.37 17.78 -20.04
N MET A 378 -6.48 18.73 -19.72
CA MET A 378 -6.24 19.93 -20.52
C MET A 378 -5.21 19.64 -21.63
N PRO A 379 -5.22 20.40 -22.76
CA PRO A 379 -4.16 20.33 -23.74
C PRO A 379 -2.80 20.63 -23.07
N LEU A 380 -1.78 19.85 -23.44
CA LEU A 380 -0.41 20.27 -23.21
C LEU A 380 -0.17 21.42 -24.20
N ALA A 381 -0.09 22.66 -23.69
CA ALA A 381 0.32 23.77 -24.54
C ALA A 381 1.73 23.52 -25.09
N ASP A 382 1.92 23.86 -26.37
CA ASP A 382 3.24 23.82 -27.04
C ASP A 382 4.28 24.68 -26.32
#